data_6b9376675f4287c9d48bf1b95a383661
#
_entry.id   6b9376675f4287c9d48bf1b95a383661
#
_cell.length_a   1.000
_cell.length_b   1.000
_cell.length_c   1.000
_cell.angle_alpha   90.00
_cell.angle_beta   90.00
_cell.angle_gamma   90.00
#
_symmetry.space_group_name_H-M   'P 1'
#
loop_
_entity.id
_entity.type
_entity.pdbx_description
1 polymer ?
#
loop_
_entity_poly.entity_id
_entity_poly.type
_entity_poly.pdbx_seq_one_letter_code
_entity_poly.pdbx_strand_id
1 'polypeptide(L)'
;VLHAADSKRVMMYTVNGAKKANVYTQPFNLHQGGKVTAWYKDAPAFKMNMEFKKIESVPLKIAFCSSFEPKEGDADNLIDNNANTYWHTMYSVTVANYPHWIDFDASNVKLMKGFTYMPRQDSNNGRVKEFEIYVSQDGKNWGNPVCKGAFKNSSAVQRVMFEKPVKARYIRFRAVSEQTGQDFASGAEFSLIAD
;
A
#
# COMPACT_ATOMS: atom_id res chain seq x y z
N VAL A 1 -2.71 -10.01 11.04
CA VAL A 1 -1.69 -10.85 11.69
C VAL A 1 -2.31 -11.51 12.92
N LEU A 2 -2.15 -12.84 13.07
CA LEU A 2 -2.49 -13.54 14.31
C LEU A 2 -1.30 -13.46 15.27
N HIS A 3 -1.57 -13.19 16.52
CA HIS A 3 -0.56 -13.20 17.58
C HIS A 3 -0.88 -14.29 18.59
N ALA A 4 0.05 -15.20 18.82
CA ALA A 4 -0.06 -16.18 19.88
C ALA A 4 0.27 -15.52 21.22
N ALA A 5 -0.59 -15.69 22.22
CA ALA A 5 -0.28 -15.28 23.59
C ALA A 5 0.85 -16.11 24.19
N ASP A 6 1.02 -17.35 23.74
CA ASP A 6 2.12 -18.25 24.07
C ASP A 6 2.81 -18.70 22.79
N SER A 7 4.03 -18.23 22.54
CA SER A 7 4.83 -18.51 21.36
C SER A 7 5.33 -19.97 21.27
N LYS A 8 5.23 -20.75 22.36
CA LYS A 8 5.64 -22.16 22.39
C LYS A 8 4.54 -23.09 21.89
N ARG A 9 3.29 -22.60 21.78
CA ARG A 9 2.14 -23.40 21.36
C ARG A 9 1.90 -23.25 19.87
N VAL A 10 1.53 -24.37 19.23
CA VAL A 10 1.20 -24.40 17.79
C VAL A 10 -0.19 -23.82 17.57
N MET A 11 -0.27 -22.74 16.80
CA MET A 11 -1.54 -22.15 16.40
C MET A 11 -2.03 -22.76 15.10
N MET A 12 -3.30 -23.17 15.09
CA MET A 12 -4.04 -23.67 13.93
C MET A 12 -5.04 -22.64 13.47
N TYR A 13 -5.37 -22.63 12.18
CA TYR A 13 -6.44 -21.78 11.66
C TYR A 13 -7.17 -22.39 10.48
N THR A 14 -8.39 -21.89 10.25
CA THR A 14 -9.16 -22.06 9.02
C THR A 14 -9.66 -20.73 8.51
N VAL A 15 -9.90 -20.63 7.21
CA VAL A 15 -10.52 -19.47 6.56
C VAL A 15 -11.85 -19.90 5.99
N ASN A 16 -12.90 -19.08 6.20
CA ASN A 16 -14.25 -19.29 5.69
C ASN A 16 -14.83 -20.68 5.96
N GLY A 17 -14.51 -21.25 7.13
CA GLY A 17 -15.02 -22.57 7.51
C GLY A 17 -14.41 -23.74 6.74
N ALA A 18 -13.24 -23.57 6.12
CA ALA A 18 -12.56 -24.65 5.41
C ALA A 18 -12.42 -25.91 6.28
N LYS A 19 -12.69 -27.10 5.70
CA LYS A 19 -12.62 -28.39 6.42
C LYS A 19 -11.21 -28.73 6.89
N LYS A 20 -10.18 -28.33 6.12
CA LYS A 20 -8.76 -28.56 6.46
C LYS A 20 -8.20 -27.36 7.20
N ALA A 21 -7.65 -27.60 8.38
CA ALA A 21 -6.94 -26.59 9.15
C ALA A 21 -5.48 -26.49 8.70
N ASN A 22 -4.95 -25.28 8.77
CA ASN A 22 -3.54 -24.97 8.49
C ASN A 22 -2.81 -24.62 9.79
N VAL A 23 -1.51 -24.91 9.83
CA VAL A 23 -0.62 -24.42 10.88
C VAL A 23 -0.28 -22.97 10.57
N TYR A 24 -0.39 -22.08 11.55
CA TYR A 24 -0.01 -20.69 11.37
C TYR A 24 1.50 -20.56 11.63
N THR A 25 2.26 -20.26 10.59
CA THR A 25 3.72 -20.08 10.64
C THR A 25 4.15 -18.66 10.32
N GLN A 26 3.34 -17.95 9.52
CA GLN A 26 3.63 -16.58 9.07
C GLN A 26 2.34 -15.84 8.70
N PRO A 27 2.35 -14.50 8.65
CA PRO A 27 1.24 -13.72 8.14
C PRO A 27 0.83 -14.13 6.72
N PHE A 28 -0.47 -14.07 6.43
CA PHE A 28 -1.03 -14.32 5.11
C PHE A 28 -2.06 -13.26 4.75
N ASN A 29 -2.28 -13.04 3.47
CA ASN A 29 -3.23 -12.07 2.95
C ASN A 29 -4.62 -12.69 2.76
N LEU A 30 -5.66 -11.94 3.15
CA LEU A 30 -7.06 -12.25 2.88
C LEU A 30 -7.59 -11.24 1.85
N HIS A 31 -7.22 -11.42 0.57
CA HIS A 31 -7.56 -10.49 -0.51
C HIS A 31 -9.08 -10.28 -0.68
N GLN A 32 -9.89 -11.28 -0.36
CA GLN A 32 -11.34 -11.20 -0.48
C GLN A 32 -12.04 -10.98 0.87
N GLY A 33 -11.28 -10.68 1.94
CA GLY A 33 -11.82 -10.72 3.27
C GLY A 33 -12.19 -12.16 3.70
N GLY A 34 -12.94 -12.29 4.78
CA GLY A 34 -13.45 -13.57 5.24
C GLY A 34 -13.33 -13.78 6.74
N LYS A 35 -13.87 -14.88 7.20
CA LYS A 35 -13.83 -15.29 8.61
C LYS A 35 -12.62 -16.18 8.87
N VAL A 36 -11.73 -15.74 9.74
CA VAL A 36 -10.63 -16.56 10.26
C VAL A 36 -11.05 -17.16 11.61
N THR A 37 -10.95 -18.47 11.72
CA THR A 37 -11.10 -19.18 13.01
C THR A 37 -9.74 -19.70 13.41
N ALA A 38 -9.23 -19.33 14.57
CA ALA A 38 -7.92 -19.75 15.08
C ALA A 38 -8.06 -20.42 16.46
N TRP A 39 -7.17 -21.36 16.75
CA TRP A 39 -7.10 -22.07 18.03
C TRP A 39 -5.71 -22.66 18.25
N TYR A 40 -5.40 -23.02 19.48
CA TYR A 40 -4.20 -23.81 19.75
C TYR A 40 -4.44 -25.29 19.45
N LYS A 41 -3.47 -25.96 18.84
CA LYS A 41 -3.56 -27.37 18.47
C LYS A 41 -3.89 -28.29 19.65
N ASP A 42 -3.38 -27.97 20.83
CA ASP A 42 -3.60 -28.68 22.10
C ASP A 42 -4.87 -28.26 22.86
N ALA A 43 -5.62 -27.27 22.34
CA ALA A 43 -6.87 -26.82 22.92
C ALA A 43 -7.94 -26.50 21.84
N PRO A 44 -8.36 -27.49 21.03
CA PRO A 44 -9.21 -27.30 19.86
C PRO A 44 -10.64 -26.84 20.17
N ALA A 45 -11.08 -26.98 21.43
CA ALA A 45 -12.39 -26.49 21.88
C ALA A 45 -12.45 -24.96 22.02
N PHE A 46 -11.31 -24.29 22.25
CA PHE A 46 -11.24 -22.85 22.44
C PHE A 46 -10.86 -22.16 21.13
N LYS A 47 -11.90 -21.79 20.37
CA LYS A 47 -11.73 -21.14 19.06
C LYS A 47 -12.00 -19.64 19.15
N MET A 48 -11.11 -18.85 18.59
CA MET A 48 -11.30 -17.42 18.35
C MET A 48 -11.73 -17.20 16.91
N ASN A 49 -12.76 -16.39 16.70
CA ASN A 49 -13.25 -16.03 15.39
C ASN A 49 -13.01 -14.54 15.14
N MET A 50 -12.52 -14.21 13.96
CA MET A 50 -12.36 -12.84 13.52
C MET A 50 -12.82 -12.69 12.08
N GLU A 51 -13.66 -11.72 11.81
CA GLU A 51 -14.15 -11.42 10.48
C GLU A 51 -13.36 -10.23 9.91
N PHE A 52 -12.85 -10.41 8.70
CA PHE A 52 -12.12 -9.41 7.94
C PHE A 52 -12.99 -9.03 6.73
N LYS A 53 -13.35 -7.77 6.64
CA LYS A 53 -14.02 -7.26 5.45
C LYS A 53 -13.04 -7.19 4.28
N LYS A 54 -13.51 -7.47 3.08
CA LYS A 54 -12.78 -7.16 1.85
C LYS A 54 -12.52 -5.66 1.85
N ILE A 55 -11.27 -5.28 1.72
CA ILE A 55 -10.93 -3.89 1.37
C ILE A 55 -11.13 -3.81 -0.13
N GLU A 56 -12.23 -3.20 -0.57
CA GLU A 56 -12.39 -2.88 -1.98
C GLU A 56 -11.36 -1.80 -2.32
N SER A 57 -10.35 -2.17 -3.10
CA SER A 57 -9.44 -1.21 -3.68
C SER A 57 -10.21 -0.38 -4.70
N VAL A 58 -10.14 0.92 -4.60
CA VAL A 58 -10.65 1.82 -5.64
C VAL A 58 -9.80 1.61 -6.89
N PRO A 59 -10.38 1.24 -8.05
CA PRO A 59 -9.60 1.16 -9.27
C PRO A 59 -9.00 2.52 -9.60
N LEU A 60 -7.69 2.55 -9.77
CA LEU A 60 -6.94 3.75 -10.12
C LEU A 60 -6.39 3.61 -11.54
N LYS A 61 -6.16 4.75 -12.19
CA LYS A 61 -5.42 4.89 -13.43
C LYS A 61 -4.30 5.89 -13.22
N ILE A 62 -3.16 5.69 -13.86
CA ILE A 62 -2.12 6.71 -13.88
C ILE A 62 -2.58 7.86 -14.79
N ALA A 63 -2.73 9.05 -14.22
CA ALA A 63 -3.05 10.26 -14.95
C ALA A 63 -1.80 11.02 -15.36
N PHE A 64 -0.75 10.97 -14.55
CA PHE A 64 0.56 11.58 -14.82
C PHE A 64 1.64 10.95 -13.96
N CYS A 65 2.86 10.91 -14.47
CA CYS A 65 4.06 10.52 -13.73
C CYS A 65 5.19 11.50 -14.06
N SER A 66 5.84 12.07 -13.04
CA SER A 66 6.92 13.06 -13.21
C SER A 66 8.21 12.44 -13.76
N SER A 67 8.48 11.18 -13.43
CA SER A 67 9.67 10.45 -13.86
C SER A 67 9.45 8.95 -13.70
N PHE A 68 9.87 8.16 -14.68
CA PHE A 68 9.90 6.70 -14.59
C PHE A 68 11.06 6.14 -15.41
N GLU A 69 11.57 4.99 -15.03
CA GLU A 69 12.60 4.27 -15.78
C GLU A 69 11.95 3.43 -16.87
N PRO A 70 12.24 3.70 -18.17
CA PRO A 70 11.63 2.95 -19.28
C PRO A 70 11.95 1.45 -19.19
N LYS A 71 10.96 0.61 -19.49
CA LYS A 71 11.01 -0.87 -19.54
C LYS A 71 11.13 -1.58 -18.19
N GLU A 72 11.42 -0.88 -17.10
CA GLU A 72 11.62 -1.48 -15.79
C GLU A 72 10.72 -0.87 -14.72
N GLY A 73 10.66 0.47 -14.66
CA GLY A 73 10.06 1.21 -13.57
C GLY A 73 8.78 1.96 -13.96
N ASP A 74 7.94 1.42 -14.81
CA ASP A 74 6.68 2.04 -15.24
C ASP A 74 5.78 2.40 -14.06
N ALA A 75 5.08 3.53 -14.15
CA ALA A 75 4.17 4.00 -13.12
C ALA A 75 2.96 3.08 -12.91
N ASP A 76 2.53 2.38 -13.97
CA ASP A 76 1.42 1.41 -13.91
C ASP A 76 1.72 0.24 -12.95
N ASN A 77 2.99 -0.07 -12.71
CA ASN A 77 3.41 -1.07 -11.73
C ASN A 77 2.97 -0.74 -10.28
N LEU A 78 2.63 0.53 -9.99
CA LEU A 78 2.09 0.92 -8.67
C LEU A 78 0.63 0.49 -8.45
N ILE A 79 -0.06 0.03 -9.49
CA ILE A 79 -1.49 -0.28 -9.45
C ILE A 79 -1.82 -1.61 -10.12
N ASP A 80 -0.83 -2.44 -10.42
CA ASP A 80 -1.00 -3.72 -11.15
C ASP A 80 -1.34 -4.90 -10.23
N ASN A 81 -1.33 -4.71 -8.90
CA ASN A 81 -1.53 -5.72 -7.85
C ASN A 81 -0.45 -6.81 -7.84
N ASN A 82 0.77 -6.49 -8.26
CA ASN A 82 1.90 -7.39 -8.28
C ASN A 82 3.09 -6.83 -7.48
N ALA A 83 3.28 -7.28 -6.27
CA ALA A 83 4.34 -6.81 -5.39
C ALA A 83 5.78 -7.04 -5.90
N ASN A 84 5.95 -7.78 -7.00
CA ASN A 84 7.28 -8.04 -7.61
C ASN A 84 7.63 -7.05 -8.73
N THR A 85 6.68 -6.27 -9.19
CA THR A 85 6.89 -5.13 -10.09
C THR A 85 7.00 -3.84 -9.27
N TYR A 86 7.54 -2.79 -9.84
CA TYR A 86 7.68 -1.53 -9.14
C TYR A 86 7.79 -0.35 -10.12
N TRP A 87 7.30 0.80 -9.70
CA TRP A 87 7.69 2.08 -10.25
C TRP A 87 9.07 2.47 -9.71
N HIS A 88 9.90 3.03 -10.58
CA HIS A 88 11.17 3.65 -10.21
C HIS A 88 11.40 4.88 -11.07
N THR A 89 11.87 5.96 -10.49
CA THR A 89 12.27 7.16 -11.25
C THR A 89 13.43 6.88 -12.19
N MET A 90 13.51 7.65 -13.27
CA MET A 90 14.54 7.48 -14.30
C MET A 90 15.94 7.61 -13.72
N TYR A 91 16.83 6.73 -14.15
CA TYR A 91 18.26 6.72 -13.81
C TYR A 91 19.16 6.41 -15.01
N SER A 92 18.65 5.73 -16.05
CA SER A 92 19.47 5.26 -17.18
C SER A 92 19.86 6.37 -18.15
N VAL A 93 19.05 7.44 -18.27
CA VAL A 93 19.28 8.58 -19.17
C VAL A 93 19.64 9.83 -18.37
N THR A 94 18.86 10.12 -17.33
CA THR A 94 19.09 11.25 -16.43
C THR A 94 18.53 10.93 -15.06
N VAL A 95 19.13 11.50 -14.03
CA VAL A 95 18.61 11.45 -12.66
C VAL A 95 17.94 12.79 -12.38
N ALA A 96 16.62 12.74 -12.20
CA ALA A 96 15.86 13.93 -11.82
C ALA A 96 15.96 14.14 -10.30
N ASN A 97 16.06 15.41 -9.89
CA ASN A 97 16.02 15.74 -8.47
C ASN A 97 14.61 15.65 -7.89
N TYR A 98 14.52 15.43 -6.59
CA TYR A 98 13.26 15.56 -5.86
C TYR A 98 12.64 16.96 -6.03
N PRO A 99 11.32 17.10 -5.96
CA PRO A 99 10.34 16.05 -5.67
C PRO A 99 9.91 15.26 -6.92
N HIS A 100 9.51 13.98 -6.67
CA HIS A 100 8.87 13.14 -7.68
C HIS A 100 7.40 12.96 -7.35
N TRP A 101 6.53 12.85 -8.36
CA TRP A 101 5.10 12.62 -8.08
C TRP A 101 4.40 11.81 -9.15
N ILE A 102 3.31 11.21 -8.72
CA ILE A 102 2.38 10.46 -9.57
C ILE A 102 0.98 10.95 -9.26
N ASP A 103 0.20 11.19 -10.31
CA ASP A 103 -1.20 11.55 -10.24
C ASP A 103 -2.04 10.35 -10.63
N PHE A 104 -2.97 9.99 -9.77
CA PHE A 104 -3.91 8.90 -9.99
C PHE A 104 -5.32 9.46 -10.22
N ASP A 105 -6.05 8.86 -11.17
CA ASP A 105 -7.46 9.12 -11.43
C ASP A 105 -8.30 7.96 -10.87
N ALA A 106 -9.18 8.23 -9.92
CA ALA A 106 -10.16 7.28 -9.38
C ALA A 106 -11.42 7.14 -10.27
N SER A 107 -11.38 7.69 -11.48
CA SER A 107 -12.46 7.70 -12.49
C SER A 107 -13.72 8.47 -12.05
N ASN A 108 -14.04 8.49 -10.78
CA ASN A 108 -15.19 9.20 -10.20
C ASN A 108 -14.77 9.88 -8.88
N VAL A 109 -15.57 10.86 -8.45
CA VAL A 109 -15.39 11.48 -7.12
C VAL A 109 -15.61 10.42 -6.04
N LYS A 110 -14.64 10.29 -5.13
CA LYS A 110 -14.65 9.39 -3.98
C LYS A 110 -14.52 10.19 -2.69
N LEU A 111 -15.01 9.62 -1.60
CA LEU A 111 -14.71 10.11 -0.25
C LEU A 111 -13.39 9.46 0.20
N MET A 112 -12.27 10.09 -0.13
CA MET A 112 -10.91 9.60 0.15
C MET A 112 -10.63 9.72 1.65
N LYS A 113 -10.22 8.61 2.27
CA LYS A 113 -9.96 8.48 3.72
C LYS A 113 -8.48 8.28 4.05
N GLY A 114 -7.69 7.88 3.06
CA GLY A 114 -6.28 7.55 3.22
C GLY A 114 -5.76 6.76 2.06
N PHE A 115 -4.58 6.19 2.22
CA PHE A 115 -3.93 5.37 1.20
C PHE A 115 -3.02 4.32 1.83
N THR A 116 -2.59 3.36 1.01
CA THR A 116 -1.48 2.48 1.34
C THR A 116 -0.39 2.64 0.29
N TYR A 117 0.86 2.55 0.74
CA TYR A 117 2.05 2.53 -0.11
C TYR A 117 2.87 1.30 0.27
N MET A 118 3.20 0.47 -0.71
CA MET A 118 4.12 -0.65 -0.55
C MET A 118 5.45 -0.26 -1.18
N PRO A 119 6.52 -0.19 -0.40
CA PRO A 119 7.86 0.02 -0.93
C PRO A 119 8.26 -1.13 -1.87
N ARG A 120 9.21 -0.88 -2.76
CA ARG A 120 9.86 -1.91 -3.57
C ARG A 120 10.37 -3.06 -2.70
N GLN A 121 10.16 -4.32 -3.12
CA GLN A 121 10.39 -5.51 -2.28
C GLN A 121 11.76 -6.14 -2.44
N ASP A 122 12.37 -6.05 -3.61
CA ASP A 122 13.67 -6.66 -3.95
C ASP A 122 14.87 -5.79 -3.52
N SER A 123 14.64 -4.50 -3.22
CA SER A 123 15.69 -3.53 -2.87
C SER A 123 15.14 -2.42 -1.97
N ASN A 124 16.04 -1.69 -1.30
CA ASN A 124 15.72 -0.45 -0.60
C ASN A 124 15.97 0.82 -1.45
N ASN A 125 16.46 0.66 -2.68
CA ASN A 125 16.75 1.77 -3.58
C ASN A 125 15.49 2.55 -3.94
N GLY A 126 15.52 3.88 -3.74
CA GLY A 126 14.38 4.76 -4.00
C GLY A 126 13.25 4.66 -2.97
N ARG A 127 13.47 4.02 -1.82
CA ARG A 127 12.45 3.91 -0.76
C ARG A 127 12.10 5.29 -0.21
N VAL A 128 10.88 5.74 -0.49
CA VAL A 128 10.40 7.06 -0.10
C VAL A 128 10.45 7.23 1.43
N LYS A 129 10.94 8.39 1.88
CA LYS A 129 10.92 8.81 3.28
C LYS A 129 9.81 9.81 3.51
N GLU A 130 9.97 11.05 3.08
CA GLU A 130 8.97 12.08 3.25
C GLU A 130 8.03 12.13 2.05
N PHE A 131 6.76 12.36 2.33
CA PHE A 131 5.72 12.42 1.31
C PHE A 131 4.71 13.53 1.58
N GLU A 132 4.05 13.95 0.52
CA GLU A 132 2.88 14.83 0.56
C GLU A 132 1.77 14.25 -0.31
N ILE A 133 0.53 14.39 0.14
CA ILE A 133 -0.66 14.00 -0.61
C ILE A 133 -1.48 15.23 -0.95
N TYR A 134 -1.82 15.35 -2.22
CA TYR A 134 -2.73 16.37 -2.72
C TYR A 134 -3.95 15.69 -3.34
N VAL A 135 -5.06 16.40 -3.39
CA VAL A 135 -6.27 15.94 -4.08
C VAL A 135 -6.80 17.01 -4.99
N SER A 136 -7.50 16.60 -6.04
CA SER A 136 -8.08 17.52 -7.03
C SER A 136 -9.39 16.97 -7.59
N GLN A 137 -10.27 17.87 -8.01
CA GLN A 137 -11.50 17.51 -8.73
C GLN A 137 -11.26 17.36 -10.23
N ASP A 138 -10.30 18.10 -10.78
CA ASP A 138 -10.09 18.26 -12.22
C ASP A 138 -8.68 17.76 -12.68
N GLY A 139 -7.82 17.31 -11.75
CA GLY A 139 -6.44 16.91 -12.02
C GLY A 139 -5.48 18.05 -12.38
N LYS A 140 -5.92 19.30 -12.26
CA LYS A 140 -5.13 20.50 -12.60
C LYS A 140 -4.91 21.41 -11.39
N ASN A 141 -5.96 21.65 -10.62
CA ASN A 141 -5.94 22.50 -9.44
C ASN A 141 -5.78 21.65 -8.17
N TRP A 142 -4.62 21.71 -7.52
CA TRP A 142 -4.24 20.79 -6.43
C TRP A 142 -4.33 21.41 -5.03
N GLY A 143 -4.24 22.73 -4.92
CA GLY A 143 -4.28 23.45 -3.63
C GLY A 143 -3.14 23.07 -2.68
N ASN A 144 -3.45 23.07 -1.37
CA ASN A 144 -2.52 22.63 -0.34
C ASN A 144 -2.58 21.11 -0.14
N PRO A 145 -1.50 20.44 0.33
CA PRO A 145 -1.53 19.04 0.64
C PRO A 145 -2.54 18.75 1.77
N VAL A 146 -3.31 17.69 1.59
CA VAL A 146 -4.27 17.20 2.59
C VAL A 146 -3.63 16.30 3.63
N CYS A 147 -2.43 15.79 3.34
CA CYS A 147 -1.65 14.96 4.24
C CYS A 147 -0.16 15.11 3.93
N LYS A 148 0.67 15.14 4.97
CA LYS A 148 2.13 15.07 4.90
C LYS A 148 2.63 14.09 5.94
N GLY A 149 3.75 13.44 5.70
CA GLY A 149 4.32 12.52 6.67
C GLY A 149 5.65 11.95 6.24
N ALA A 150 6.13 11.01 7.05
CA ALA A 150 7.31 10.23 6.74
C ALA A 150 7.02 8.74 6.96
N PHE A 151 7.44 7.92 6.00
CA PHE A 151 7.37 6.48 6.11
C PHE A 151 8.52 5.93 6.96
N LYS A 152 8.26 4.80 7.61
CA LYS A 152 9.30 4.02 8.26
C LYS A 152 10.22 3.40 7.22
N ASN A 153 11.51 3.29 7.50
CA ASN A 153 12.44 2.52 6.66
C ASN A 153 12.17 1.02 6.81
N SER A 154 11.23 0.51 6.04
CA SER A 154 10.76 -0.87 6.09
C SER A 154 10.19 -1.27 4.73
N SER A 155 10.28 -2.54 4.35
CA SER A 155 9.59 -3.10 3.17
C SER A 155 8.10 -3.37 3.41
N ALA A 156 7.63 -3.27 4.65
CA ALA A 156 6.21 -3.48 4.97
C ALA A 156 5.31 -2.39 4.38
N VAL A 157 4.07 -2.76 4.06
CA VAL A 157 3.05 -1.82 3.61
C VAL A 157 2.86 -0.70 4.64
N GLN A 158 2.96 0.52 4.19
CA GLN A 158 2.71 1.73 4.96
C GLN A 158 1.24 2.14 4.76
N ARG A 159 0.49 2.26 5.84
CA ARG A 159 -0.91 2.71 5.81
C ARG A 159 -1.02 4.09 6.45
N VAL A 160 -1.61 5.02 5.72
CA VAL A 160 -1.80 6.41 6.17
C VAL A 160 -3.28 6.75 6.07
N MET A 161 -3.86 7.24 7.16
CA MET A 161 -5.22 7.78 7.18
C MET A 161 -5.17 9.30 7.22
N PHE A 162 -6.05 9.95 6.47
CA PHE A 162 -6.20 11.41 6.52
C PHE A 162 -6.88 11.81 7.84
N GLU A 163 -6.54 12.96 8.37
CA GLU A 163 -7.22 13.52 9.56
C GLU A 163 -8.72 13.69 9.31
N LYS A 164 -9.08 14.13 8.11
CA LYS A 164 -10.46 14.28 7.65
C LYS A 164 -10.61 13.70 6.26
N PRO A 165 -11.66 12.88 6.01
CA PRO A 165 -11.95 12.42 4.66
C PRO A 165 -12.21 13.59 3.70
N VAL A 166 -11.73 13.47 2.47
CA VAL A 166 -11.82 14.51 1.43
C VAL A 166 -12.51 13.97 0.18
N LYS A 167 -13.49 14.70 -0.35
CA LYS A 167 -14.13 14.35 -1.63
C LYS A 167 -13.28 14.84 -2.79
N ALA A 168 -12.77 13.92 -3.61
CA ALA A 168 -12.01 14.24 -4.82
C ALA A 168 -12.04 13.08 -5.83
N ARG A 169 -11.67 13.37 -7.08
CA ARG A 169 -11.48 12.37 -8.13
C ARG A 169 -10.01 12.00 -8.30
N TYR A 170 -9.13 12.99 -8.22
CA TYR A 170 -7.70 12.80 -8.42
C TYR A 170 -6.95 12.85 -7.10
N ILE A 171 -5.91 12.03 -6.98
CA ILE A 171 -4.96 12.05 -5.85
C ILE A 171 -3.54 12.10 -6.41
N ARG A 172 -2.70 12.99 -5.87
CA ARG A 172 -1.26 13.07 -6.15
C ARG A 172 -0.50 12.53 -4.96
N PHE A 173 0.31 11.52 -5.20
CA PHE A 173 1.38 11.09 -4.31
C PHE A 173 2.67 11.80 -4.71
N ARG A 174 3.20 12.64 -3.83
CA ARG A 174 4.46 13.35 -4.03
C ARG A 174 5.49 12.85 -3.05
N ALA A 175 6.52 12.20 -3.56
CA ALA A 175 7.72 11.84 -2.82
C ALA A 175 8.61 13.10 -2.69
N VAL A 176 9.07 13.37 -1.47
CA VAL A 176 9.84 14.59 -1.13
C VAL A 176 11.29 14.24 -0.82
N SER A 177 11.55 13.07 -0.25
CA SER A 177 12.89 12.56 0.03
C SER A 177 12.90 11.03 0.11
N GLU A 178 14.09 10.46 0.08
CA GLU A 178 14.36 9.03 0.16
C GLU A 178 15.06 8.71 1.49
N GLN A 179 15.02 7.42 1.93
CA GLN A 179 15.50 6.99 3.23
C GLN A 179 17.02 7.10 3.43
N THR A 180 17.80 7.06 2.34
CA THR A 180 19.26 7.11 2.36
C THR A 180 19.85 8.39 1.74
N GLY A 181 18.99 9.31 1.29
CA GLY A 181 19.37 10.62 0.75
C GLY A 181 19.77 10.58 -0.73
N GLN A 182 19.31 9.58 -1.49
CA GLN A 182 19.47 9.52 -2.95
C GLN A 182 18.33 10.25 -3.67
N ASP A 183 18.54 10.58 -4.94
CA ASP A 183 17.54 11.30 -5.77
C ASP A 183 16.49 10.38 -6.40
N PHE A 184 16.44 9.10 -6.04
CA PHE A 184 15.50 8.13 -6.60
C PHE A 184 14.24 8.00 -5.74
N ALA A 185 13.12 7.69 -6.40
CA ALA A 185 11.91 7.23 -5.75
C ALA A 185 11.44 5.93 -6.41
N SER A 186 10.94 4.99 -5.62
CA SER A 186 10.38 3.73 -6.10
C SER A 186 9.23 3.26 -5.21
N GLY A 187 8.38 2.39 -5.72
CA GLY A 187 7.30 1.77 -4.97
C GLY A 187 6.74 0.59 -5.73
N ALA A 188 6.31 -0.46 -5.01
CA ALA A 188 5.67 -1.62 -5.62
C ALA A 188 4.17 -1.41 -5.79
N GLU A 189 3.47 -0.85 -4.79
CA GLU A 189 2.03 -0.69 -4.86
C GLU A 189 1.55 0.60 -4.19
N PHE A 190 0.52 1.19 -4.78
CA PHE A 190 -0.25 2.28 -4.20
C PHE A 190 -1.74 1.94 -4.26
N SER A 191 -2.45 2.08 -3.16
CA SER A 191 -3.91 1.87 -3.13
C SER A 191 -4.60 2.99 -2.36
N LEU A 192 -5.72 3.45 -2.90
CA LEU A 192 -6.57 4.45 -2.26
C LEU A 192 -7.56 3.78 -1.30
N ILE A 193 -7.71 4.35 -0.11
CA ILE A 193 -8.73 3.98 0.87
C ILE A 193 -9.86 5.01 0.74
N ALA A 194 -11.00 4.60 0.20
CA ALA A 194 -12.14 5.47 -0.05
C ALA A 194 -13.47 4.71 -0.01
N ASP A 195 -14.57 5.46 0.02
CA ASP A 195 -15.95 5.00 -0.20
C ASP A 195 -16.45 5.49 -1.55
#